data_2d21e447c8b965893d40ecb858cc7866
#
_entry.id   2d21e447c8b965893d40ecb858cc7866
#
_cell.length_a   1.000
_cell.length_b   1.000
_cell.length_c   1.000
_cell.angle_alpha   90.00
_cell.angle_beta   90.00
_cell.angle_gamma   90.00
#
_symmetry.space_group_name_H-M   'P 1'
#
loop_
_entity.id
_entity.type
_entity.pdbx_description
1 polymer ?
#
loop_
_entity_poly.entity_id
_entity_poly.type
_entity_poly.pdbx_seq_one_letter_code
_entity_poly.pdbx_strand_id
1 'polypeptide(L)'
;MARSDLIVNLVRASALGDQKIIRGTVEALVAEERAKNHHLLAEKISDIYESTRKKMSKTPLSRFDDVAAAQAELKFNSNSSDLSELLHELHPTDGLDNLFLDAFVRESCRELITEQLNSDLLRNHAVEPRNRIVLSGPPGNGKTSLARAVAFELGLPMYVIKYESIFGSFLGETSARLRKVFEFVRSRPCVLFFDEFDTLGKERGDVHETGEIKRVVSALLLQIDDLPTHNIIIAATNHSELIDRAAWRRFQLRLELLPPSLNELEHLIVDFESKNGEQLEGIHEILLNRLSGMSYADVEQFFLDVKRVWIVRGKSRSLREIVETRLDSLDQRFKIKINSEKNEQSSVAGVAEGDTNSA
;
A
#
# COMPACT_ATOMS: atom_id res chain seq x y z
N MET A 1 -2.96 19.81 -19.73
CA MET A 1 -1.95 19.07 -20.53
C MET A 1 -1.70 17.74 -19.84
N ALA A 2 -1.50 16.66 -20.58
CA ALA A 2 -1.14 15.40 -19.94
C ALA A 2 0.29 15.49 -19.38
N ARG A 3 0.58 14.82 -18.26
CA ARG A 3 1.90 14.80 -17.60
C ARG A 3 3.04 14.45 -18.59
N SER A 4 2.79 13.55 -19.51
CA SER A 4 3.69 13.19 -20.60
C SER A 4 4.08 14.38 -21.49
N ASP A 5 3.13 15.27 -21.79
CA ASP A 5 3.39 16.44 -22.63
C ASP A 5 4.28 17.46 -21.91
N LEU A 6 4.11 17.64 -20.61
CA LEU A 6 4.97 18.51 -19.78
C LEU A 6 6.40 17.97 -19.70
N ILE A 7 6.54 16.64 -19.51
CA ILE A 7 7.87 16.00 -19.49
C ILE A 7 8.56 16.11 -20.85
N VAL A 8 7.85 15.85 -21.95
CA VAL A 8 8.39 15.98 -23.31
C VAL A 8 8.80 17.42 -23.59
N ASN A 9 7.98 18.39 -23.19
CA ASN A 9 8.32 19.80 -23.33
C ASN A 9 9.53 20.21 -22.48
N LEU A 10 9.66 19.67 -21.27
CA LEU A 10 10.81 19.91 -20.40
C LEU A 10 12.11 19.38 -21.03
N VAL A 11 12.08 18.13 -21.54
CA VAL A 11 13.23 17.52 -22.23
C VAL A 11 13.61 18.31 -23.47
N ARG A 12 12.62 18.69 -24.28
CA ARG A 12 12.86 19.52 -25.49
C ARG A 12 13.44 20.88 -25.16
N ALA A 13 12.88 21.56 -24.16
CA ALA A 13 13.36 22.86 -23.70
C ALA A 13 14.77 22.79 -23.10
N SER A 14 15.06 21.70 -22.38
CA SER A 14 16.39 21.42 -21.83
C SER A 14 17.44 21.21 -22.95
N ALA A 15 17.07 20.42 -23.98
CA ALA A 15 17.94 20.20 -25.14
C ALA A 15 18.21 21.46 -25.95
N LEU A 16 17.25 22.39 -26.00
CA LEU A 16 17.39 23.69 -26.69
C LEU A 16 18.00 24.79 -25.81
N GLY A 17 18.20 24.54 -24.52
CA GLY A 17 18.71 25.52 -23.56
C GLY A 17 17.77 26.69 -23.27
N ASP A 18 16.47 26.58 -23.60
CA ASP A 18 15.47 27.64 -23.41
C ASP A 18 15.00 27.73 -21.97
N GLN A 19 15.66 28.58 -21.19
CA GLN A 19 15.40 28.80 -19.76
C GLN A 19 13.98 29.32 -19.47
N LYS A 20 13.32 30.00 -20.42
CA LYS A 20 11.93 30.48 -20.21
C LYS A 20 10.92 29.33 -20.30
N ILE A 21 11.13 28.48 -21.31
CA ILE A 21 10.25 27.30 -21.50
C ILE A 21 10.47 26.31 -20.36
N ILE A 22 11.73 26.06 -19.95
CA ILE A 22 12.05 25.20 -18.79
C ILE A 22 11.30 25.69 -17.56
N ARG A 23 11.41 26.97 -17.23
CA ARG A 23 10.73 27.58 -16.08
C ARG A 23 9.21 27.38 -16.14
N GLY A 24 8.58 27.76 -17.23
CA GLY A 24 7.13 27.65 -17.38
C GLY A 24 6.63 26.20 -17.29
N THR A 25 7.43 25.26 -17.82
CA THR A 25 7.09 23.83 -17.77
C THR A 25 7.24 23.26 -16.35
N VAL A 26 8.27 23.66 -15.60
CA VAL A 26 8.46 23.27 -14.20
C VAL A 26 7.35 23.85 -13.33
N GLU A 27 7.01 25.14 -13.48
CA GLU A 27 5.90 25.77 -12.75
C GLU A 27 4.56 25.06 -13.05
N ALA A 28 4.30 24.67 -14.29
CA ALA A 28 3.11 23.92 -14.68
C ALA A 28 3.10 22.50 -14.06
N LEU A 29 4.26 21.83 -14.03
CA LEU A 29 4.40 20.51 -13.40
C LEU A 29 4.15 20.56 -11.89
N VAL A 30 4.72 21.54 -11.20
CA VAL A 30 4.50 21.80 -9.77
C VAL A 30 3.02 22.06 -9.48
N ALA A 31 2.37 22.88 -10.33
CA ALA A 31 0.94 23.17 -10.18
C ALA A 31 0.07 21.93 -10.39
N GLU A 32 0.41 21.08 -11.38
CA GLU A 32 -0.29 19.83 -11.64
C GLU A 32 -0.13 18.83 -10.49
N GLU A 33 1.09 18.68 -9.95
CA GLU A 33 1.32 17.79 -8.81
C GLU A 33 0.65 18.29 -7.53
N ARG A 34 0.57 19.61 -7.31
CA ARG A 34 -0.24 20.19 -6.21
C ARG A 34 -1.73 19.93 -6.39
N ALA A 35 -2.24 20.04 -7.61
CA ALA A 35 -3.64 19.74 -7.91
C ALA A 35 -4.02 18.27 -7.69
N LYS A 36 -3.01 17.37 -7.76
CA LYS A 36 -3.13 15.94 -7.44
C LYS A 36 -2.85 15.62 -5.97
N ASN A 37 -2.69 16.63 -5.10
CA ASN A 37 -2.31 16.51 -3.69
C ASN A 37 -0.93 15.86 -3.44
N HIS A 38 -0.04 15.81 -4.44
CA HIS A 38 1.36 15.37 -4.28
C HIS A 38 2.24 16.50 -3.73
N HIS A 39 1.93 17.00 -2.53
CA HIS A 39 2.59 18.19 -1.97
C HIS A 39 4.09 18.02 -1.80
N LEU A 40 4.57 16.87 -1.30
CA LEU A 40 6.00 16.59 -1.09
C LEU A 40 6.77 16.54 -2.41
N LEU A 41 6.19 15.94 -3.45
CA LEU A 41 6.81 15.87 -4.78
C LEU A 41 6.85 17.25 -5.43
N ALA A 42 5.78 18.04 -5.32
CA ALA A 42 5.70 19.39 -5.85
C ALA A 42 6.71 20.33 -5.19
N GLU A 43 6.86 20.25 -3.87
CA GLU A 43 7.86 21.00 -3.10
C GLU A 43 9.28 20.64 -3.57
N LYS A 44 9.58 19.35 -3.68
CA LYS A 44 10.88 18.88 -4.11
C LYS A 44 11.24 19.33 -5.54
N ILE A 45 10.31 19.25 -6.48
CA ILE A 45 10.52 19.74 -7.86
C ILE A 45 10.87 21.25 -7.83
N SER A 46 10.14 22.01 -7.02
CA SER A 46 10.37 23.44 -6.84
C SER A 46 11.76 23.72 -6.26
N ASP A 47 12.15 23.01 -5.19
CA ASP A 47 13.44 23.20 -4.50
C ASP A 47 14.64 22.84 -5.38
N ILE A 48 14.55 21.72 -6.10
CA ILE A 48 15.60 21.29 -7.05
C ILE A 48 15.77 22.37 -8.14
N TYR A 49 14.67 22.86 -8.70
CA TYR A 49 14.73 23.90 -9.74
C TYR A 49 15.37 25.19 -9.22
N GLU A 50 14.94 25.68 -8.05
CA GLU A 50 15.48 26.89 -7.43
C GLU A 50 16.96 26.75 -7.04
N SER A 51 17.35 25.61 -6.48
CA SER A 51 18.74 25.33 -6.08
C SER A 51 19.67 25.22 -7.29
N THR A 52 19.20 24.58 -8.37
CA THR A 52 19.95 24.44 -9.63
C THR A 52 20.10 25.80 -10.32
N ARG A 53 19.04 26.60 -10.34
CA ARG A 53 19.07 27.95 -10.88
C ARG A 53 20.09 28.85 -10.17
N LYS A 54 20.17 28.76 -8.84
CA LYS A 54 21.18 29.47 -8.04
C LYS A 54 22.62 29.02 -8.34
N LYS A 55 22.83 27.75 -8.70
CA LYS A 55 24.14 27.21 -9.11
C LYS A 55 24.52 27.58 -10.54
N MET A 56 23.57 27.57 -11.49
CA MET A 56 23.79 27.90 -12.89
C MET A 56 24.13 29.36 -13.11
N SER A 57 23.78 30.27 -12.21
CA SER A 57 24.22 31.68 -12.26
C SER A 57 25.71 31.87 -11.98
N LYS A 58 26.46 30.82 -11.63
CA LYS A 58 27.88 30.87 -11.21
C LYS A 58 28.86 30.06 -12.06
N THR A 59 28.42 29.26 -13.06
CA THR A 59 29.35 28.43 -13.85
C THR A 59 28.86 28.22 -15.30
N PRO A 60 29.74 28.34 -16.37
CA PRO A 60 29.35 28.04 -17.72
C PRO A 60 29.31 26.53 -18.01
N LEU A 61 28.32 26.16 -18.82
CA LEU A 61 28.00 24.77 -19.23
C LEU A 61 29.11 24.11 -20.05
N SER A 62 29.52 22.90 -19.70
CA SER A 62 30.17 21.95 -20.61
C SER A 62 29.43 20.60 -20.59
N ARG A 63 28.96 20.25 -21.80
CA ARG A 63 28.62 18.94 -22.38
C ARG A 63 28.04 17.82 -21.48
N PHE A 64 26.80 17.44 -21.83
CA PHE A 64 26.26 16.09 -21.62
C PHE A 64 26.22 15.38 -22.98
N ASP A 65 27.16 14.43 -23.15
CA ASP A 65 27.01 13.34 -24.09
C ASP A 65 26.62 12.10 -23.24
N ASP A 66 25.40 11.60 -23.43
CA ASP A 66 25.10 10.17 -23.36
C ASP A 66 23.65 9.91 -23.82
N VAL A 67 23.55 9.57 -25.10
CA VAL A 67 22.34 9.08 -25.76
C VAL A 67 22.35 7.56 -25.68
N ALA A 68 21.95 6.98 -24.55
CA ALA A 68 21.81 5.52 -24.40
C ALA A 68 20.42 5.05 -23.95
N ALA A 69 19.52 5.96 -23.62
CA ALA A 69 18.18 5.60 -23.09
C ALA A 69 17.11 5.33 -24.16
N ALA A 70 17.31 5.69 -25.40
CA ALA A 70 16.26 5.63 -26.44
C ALA A 70 16.11 4.27 -27.13
N GLN A 71 16.98 3.28 -26.89
CA GLN A 71 16.90 1.97 -27.53
C GLN A 71 16.26 0.84 -26.68
N ALA A 72 15.89 1.12 -25.46
CA ALA A 72 15.24 0.13 -24.58
C ALA A 72 13.72 -0.03 -24.83
N GLU A 73 13.06 0.94 -25.44
CA GLU A 73 11.59 0.93 -25.61
C GLU A 73 11.07 0.03 -26.74
N LEU A 74 11.91 -0.46 -27.66
CA LEU A 74 11.47 -1.19 -28.84
C LEU A 74 11.46 -2.72 -28.72
N LYS A 75 11.89 -3.29 -27.61
CA LYS A 75 11.82 -4.76 -27.36
C LYS A 75 10.68 -5.21 -26.45
N PHE A 76 9.75 -4.33 -26.10
CA PHE A 76 8.83 -4.52 -24.96
C PHE A 76 7.45 -5.12 -25.31
N ASN A 77 7.11 -5.28 -26.61
CA ASN A 77 5.72 -5.65 -27.01
C ASN A 77 5.43 -7.15 -27.08
N SER A 78 6.38 -8.04 -26.83
CA SER A 78 6.13 -9.49 -26.90
C SER A 78 5.94 -10.21 -25.55
N ASN A 79 6.23 -9.58 -24.43
CA ASN A 79 6.14 -10.19 -23.09
C ASN A 79 5.01 -9.62 -22.21
N SER A 80 4.15 -8.74 -22.74
CA SER A 80 3.13 -8.07 -21.92
C SER A 80 1.98 -8.99 -21.48
N SER A 81 1.66 -10.05 -22.22
CA SER A 81 0.60 -10.99 -21.85
C SER A 81 0.98 -11.83 -20.62
N ASP A 82 2.19 -12.38 -20.61
CA ASP A 82 2.66 -13.25 -19.51
C ASP A 82 2.78 -12.50 -18.18
N LEU A 83 3.19 -11.22 -18.21
CA LEU A 83 3.37 -10.41 -17.00
C LEU A 83 2.03 -9.92 -16.41
N SER A 84 1.03 -9.65 -17.25
CA SER A 84 -0.31 -9.27 -16.78
C SER A 84 -1.04 -10.43 -16.07
N GLU A 85 -0.61 -11.67 -16.32
CA GLU A 85 -1.07 -12.84 -15.55
C GLU A 85 -0.44 -12.88 -14.15
N LEU A 86 0.83 -12.46 -14.01
CA LEU A 86 1.58 -12.55 -12.76
C LEU A 86 1.43 -11.32 -11.85
N LEU A 87 1.20 -10.15 -12.45
CA LEU A 87 1.11 -8.86 -11.78
C LEU A 87 -0.20 -8.16 -12.10
N HIS A 88 -0.75 -7.49 -11.09
CA HIS A 88 -1.84 -6.54 -11.28
C HIS A 88 -1.29 -5.13 -11.08
N GLU A 89 -1.35 -4.30 -12.12
CA GLU A 89 -0.93 -2.91 -12.04
C GLU A 89 -2.06 -2.04 -11.48
N LEU A 90 -1.73 -1.24 -10.48
CA LEU A 90 -2.61 -0.26 -9.86
C LEU A 90 -2.02 1.13 -10.02
N HIS A 91 -2.89 2.08 -10.32
CA HIS A 91 -2.56 3.51 -10.30
C HIS A 91 -3.24 4.12 -9.08
N PRO A 92 -2.50 4.32 -7.98
CA PRO A 92 -3.04 4.90 -6.75
C PRO A 92 -3.56 6.32 -6.98
N THR A 93 -4.65 6.67 -6.29
CA THR A 93 -5.33 7.98 -6.42
C THR A 93 -5.36 8.76 -5.11
N ASP A 94 -5.09 8.10 -3.99
CA ASP A 94 -5.25 8.66 -2.66
C ASP A 94 -3.95 8.63 -1.86
N GLY A 95 -3.62 9.77 -1.24
CA GLY A 95 -2.42 9.94 -0.42
C GLY A 95 -2.63 9.59 1.05
N LEU A 96 -1.56 9.76 1.85
CA LEU A 96 -1.54 9.48 3.29
C LEU A 96 -2.54 10.34 4.08
N ASP A 97 -2.84 11.55 3.61
CA ASP A 97 -3.73 12.47 4.31
C ASP A 97 -5.20 12.04 4.27
N ASN A 98 -5.57 11.16 3.33
CA ASN A 98 -6.91 10.60 3.22
C ASN A 98 -7.12 9.35 4.11
N LEU A 99 -6.07 8.88 4.79
CA LEU A 99 -6.13 7.71 5.65
C LEU A 99 -6.16 8.09 7.12
N PHE A 100 -6.98 7.38 7.89
CA PHE A 100 -6.90 7.41 9.34
C PHE A 100 -5.78 6.46 9.78
N LEU A 101 -4.70 7.01 10.30
CA LEU A 101 -3.49 6.28 10.67
C LEU A 101 -3.00 6.76 12.04
N ASP A 102 -2.51 5.84 12.82
CA ASP A 102 -1.73 6.17 14.01
C ASP A 102 -0.57 7.13 13.68
N ALA A 103 -0.28 8.04 14.59
CA ALA A 103 0.73 9.08 14.38
C ALA A 103 2.12 8.52 14.07
N PHE A 104 2.52 7.41 14.72
CA PHE A 104 3.80 6.76 14.49
C PHE A 104 3.85 6.13 13.10
N VAL A 105 2.79 5.45 12.66
CA VAL A 105 2.69 4.84 11.33
C VAL A 105 2.78 5.92 10.26
N ARG A 106 2.03 7.01 10.43
CA ARG A 106 2.03 8.15 9.51
C ARG A 106 3.41 8.77 9.37
N GLU A 107 4.07 9.06 10.50
CA GLU A 107 5.40 9.69 10.49
C GLU A 107 6.46 8.78 9.89
N SER A 108 6.44 7.48 10.24
CA SER A 108 7.37 6.50 9.66
C SER A 108 7.22 6.39 8.13
N CYS A 109 6.00 6.49 7.59
CA CYS A 109 5.78 6.52 6.16
C CYS A 109 6.28 7.83 5.53
N ARG A 110 6.07 8.97 6.17
CA ARG A 110 6.58 10.27 5.72
C ARG A 110 8.11 10.32 5.68
N GLU A 111 8.76 9.77 6.71
CA GLU A 111 10.21 9.63 6.73
C GLU A 111 10.71 8.81 5.53
N LEU A 112 10.14 7.61 5.30
CA LEU A 112 10.51 6.77 4.17
C LEU A 112 10.32 7.48 2.83
N ILE A 113 9.19 8.15 2.64
CA ILE A 113 8.91 8.93 1.43
C ILE A 113 9.96 10.03 1.27
N THR A 114 10.28 10.74 2.34
CA THR A 114 11.29 11.80 2.35
C THR A 114 12.68 11.24 2.01
N GLU A 115 13.06 10.08 2.53
CA GLU A 115 14.31 9.39 2.19
C GLU A 115 14.37 9.04 0.69
N GLN A 116 13.31 8.45 0.15
CA GLN A 116 13.23 8.09 -1.25
C GLN A 116 13.33 9.30 -2.17
N LEU A 117 12.62 10.36 -1.84
CA LEU A 117 12.70 11.62 -2.58
C LEU A 117 14.08 12.29 -2.47
N ASN A 118 14.87 12.02 -1.40
CA ASN A 118 16.20 12.55 -1.18
C ASN A 118 17.32 11.50 -1.34
N SER A 119 17.05 10.44 -2.13
CA SER A 119 17.97 9.31 -2.30
C SER A 119 19.38 9.73 -2.72
N ASP A 120 19.54 10.70 -3.59
CA ASP A 120 20.85 11.18 -4.03
C ASP A 120 21.63 11.85 -2.90
N LEU A 121 20.94 12.61 -2.03
CA LEU A 121 21.56 13.22 -0.86
C LEU A 121 22.07 12.14 0.11
N LEU A 122 21.27 11.12 0.37
CA LEU A 122 21.66 10.01 1.23
C LEU A 122 22.86 9.26 0.68
N ARG A 123 22.86 8.94 -0.62
CA ARG A 123 23.99 8.24 -1.29
C ARG A 123 25.30 9.06 -1.25
N ASN A 124 25.21 10.37 -1.33
CA ASN A 124 26.39 11.25 -1.17
C ASN A 124 27.02 11.12 0.23
N HIS A 125 26.25 10.66 1.22
CA HIS A 125 26.72 10.37 2.57
C HIS A 125 26.90 8.85 2.82
N ALA A 126 26.98 8.03 1.77
CA ALA A 126 27.09 6.57 1.83
C ALA A 126 25.97 5.87 2.60
N VAL A 127 24.77 6.44 2.57
CA VAL A 127 23.54 5.88 3.16
C VAL A 127 22.54 5.57 2.05
N GLU A 128 22.00 4.36 2.02
CA GLU A 128 20.92 4.00 1.10
C GLU A 128 19.55 4.29 1.73
N PRO A 129 18.58 4.81 0.96
CA PRO A 129 17.24 5.02 1.45
C PRO A 129 16.55 3.69 1.77
N ARG A 130 15.71 3.67 2.80
CA ARG A 130 14.87 2.51 3.12
C ARG A 130 13.88 2.25 1.99
N ASN A 131 13.71 0.98 1.62
CA ASN A 131 12.84 0.57 0.53
C ASN A 131 12.04 -0.72 0.80
N ARG A 132 12.13 -1.30 2.00
CA ARG A 132 11.48 -2.57 2.36
C ARG A 132 10.64 -2.40 3.60
N ILE A 133 9.33 -2.55 3.43
CA ILE A 133 8.31 -2.33 4.46
C ILE A 133 7.54 -3.62 4.67
N VAL A 134 7.28 -4.00 5.91
CA VAL A 134 6.27 -5.01 6.24
C VAL A 134 5.16 -4.38 7.05
N LEU A 135 3.93 -4.62 6.63
CA LEU A 135 2.70 -4.19 7.26
C LEU A 135 2.05 -5.41 7.91
N SER A 136 1.91 -5.37 9.22
CA SER A 136 1.25 -6.44 9.99
C SER A 136 -0.02 -5.91 10.66
N GLY A 137 -0.88 -6.81 11.09
CA GLY A 137 -2.07 -6.49 11.86
C GLY A 137 -3.34 -7.17 11.34
N PRO A 138 -4.44 -7.09 12.10
CA PRO A 138 -5.70 -7.74 11.75
C PRO A 138 -6.24 -7.30 10.37
N PRO A 139 -7.06 -8.12 9.71
CA PRO A 139 -7.69 -7.76 8.43
C PRO A 139 -8.59 -6.53 8.58
N GLY A 140 -8.76 -5.78 7.49
CA GLY A 140 -9.62 -4.59 7.47
C GLY A 140 -9.01 -3.32 8.06
N ASN A 141 -7.73 -3.32 8.48
CA ASN A 141 -7.06 -2.14 9.06
C ASN A 141 -6.17 -1.36 8.06
N GLY A 142 -6.47 -1.43 6.78
CA GLY A 142 -5.93 -0.50 5.80
C GLY A 142 -4.52 -0.82 5.29
N LYS A 143 -3.98 -2.04 5.45
CA LYS A 143 -2.64 -2.42 4.94
C LYS A 143 -2.47 -2.13 3.45
N THR A 144 -3.39 -2.59 2.63
CA THR A 144 -3.39 -2.37 1.18
C THR A 144 -3.61 -0.89 0.83
N SER A 145 -4.45 -0.19 1.60
CA SER A 145 -4.68 1.25 1.43
C SER A 145 -3.42 2.06 1.74
N LEU A 146 -2.69 1.70 2.79
CA LEU A 146 -1.41 2.34 3.14
C LEU A 146 -0.35 2.11 2.06
N ALA A 147 -0.24 0.89 1.51
CA ALA A 147 0.67 0.61 0.41
C ALA A 147 0.36 1.46 -0.84
N ARG A 148 -0.93 1.63 -1.16
CA ARG A 148 -1.39 2.53 -2.24
C ARG A 148 -1.02 3.98 -1.95
N ALA A 149 -1.25 4.46 -0.74
CA ALA A 149 -0.94 5.83 -0.36
C ALA A 149 0.56 6.14 -0.45
N VAL A 150 1.43 5.22 -0.02
CA VAL A 150 2.88 5.36 -0.18
C VAL A 150 3.27 5.44 -1.66
N ALA A 151 2.69 4.59 -2.52
CA ALA A 151 2.93 4.63 -3.96
C ALA A 151 2.45 5.94 -4.59
N PHE A 152 1.29 6.46 -4.15
CA PHE A 152 0.74 7.74 -4.58
C PHE A 152 1.67 8.90 -4.24
N GLU A 153 2.12 9.01 -2.99
CA GLU A 153 3.03 10.09 -2.54
C GLU A 153 4.37 10.09 -3.28
N LEU A 154 4.85 8.91 -3.67
CA LEU A 154 6.07 8.76 -4.47
C LEU A 154 5.84 8.98 -5.97
N GLY A 155 4.58 9.06 -6.43
CA GLY A 155 4.23 9.15 -7.84
C GLY A 155 4.61 7.90 -8.64
N LEU A 156 4.63 6.72 -7.99
CA LEU A 156 5.05 5.46 -8.58
C LEU A 156 3.85 4.55 -8.90
N PRO A 157 3.90 3.75 -9.98
CA PRO A 157 2.95 2.67 -10.20
C PRO A 157 3.12 1.61 -9.11
N MET A 158 2.02 0.94 -8.73
CA MET A 158 2.02 -0.17 -7.78
C MET A 158 1.69 -1.46 -8.51
N TYR A 159 2.53 -2.47 -8.36
CA TYR A 159 2.33 -3.81 -8.88
C TYR A 159 2.01 -4.76 -7.74
N VAL A 160 0.85 -5.38 -7.81
CA VAL A 160 0.41 -6.40 -6.84
C VAL A 160 0.72 -7.78 -7.40
N ILE A 161 1.39 -8.60 -6.62
CA ILE A 161 1.70 -9.98 -6.98
C ILE A 161 0.45 -10.85 -6.88
N LYS A 162 0.17 -11.60 -7.94
CA LYS A 162 -0.88 -12.62 -7.99
C LYS A 162 -0.29 -13.97 -7.59
N TYR A 163 -0.43 -14.34 -6.33
CA TYR A 163 0.12 -15.61 -5.83
C TYR A 163 -0.37 -16.84 -6.59
N GLU A 164 -1.65 -16.88 -6.90
CA GLU A 164 -2.29 -17.98 -7.64
C GLU A 164 -1.62 -18.24 -9.00
N SER A 165 -1.16 -17.17 -9.65
CA SER A 165 -0.48 -17.26 -10.94
C SER A 165 1.02 -17.59 -10.81
N ILE A 166 1.63 -17.25 -9.68
CA ILE A 166 3.07 -17.51 -9.44
C ILE A 166 3.27 -18.94 -8.94
N PHE A 167 2.46 -19.37 -7.96
CA PHE A 167 2.50 -20.70 -7.38
C PHE A 167 1.59 -21.64 -8.20
N GLY A 168 2.12 -22.15 -9.32
CA GLY A 168 1.44 -23.15 -10.15
C GLY A 168 1.75 -24.57 -9.68
N SER A 169 1.14 -25.55 -10.36
CA SER A 169 1.26 -26.99 -10.03
C SER A 169 2.68 -27.54 -10.08
N PHE A 170 3.64 -26.84 -10.68
CA PHE A 170 5.03 -27.26 -10.79
C PHE A 170 5.97 -26.22 -10.19
N LEU A 171 6.71 -26.59 -9.16
CA LEU A 171 7.62 -25.71 -8.40
C LEU A 171 8.80 -25.14 -9.24
N GLY A 172 9.24 -25.86 -10.28
CA GLY A 172 10.23 -25.34 -11.23
C GLY A 172 9.76 -24.11 -12.00
N GLU A 173 8.46 -24.01 -12.28
CA GLU A 173 7.84 -22.85 -12.94
C GLU A 173 7.75 -21.64 -11.99
N THR A 174 7.50 -21.87 -10.71
CA THR A 174 7.40 -20.82 -9.69
C THR A 174 8.65 -19.94 -9.64
N SER A 175 9.83 -20.58 -9.60
CA SER A 175 11.10 -19.85 -9.59
C SER A 175 11.33 -19.06 -10.88
N ALA A 176 10.93 -19.60 -12.03
CA ALA A 176 11.05 -18.92 -13.32
C ALA A 176 10.06 -17.72 -13.42
N ARG A 177 8.83 -17.88 -12.92
CA ARG A 177 7.82 -16.81 -12.87
C ARG A 177 8.24 -15.69 -11.95
N LEU A 178 8.73 -16.00 -10.74
CA LEU A 178 9.29 -15.02 -9.81
C LEU A 178 10.42 -14.23 -10.47
N ARG A 179 11.36 -14.93 -11.12
CA ARG A 179 12.47 -14.29 -11.82
C ARG A 179 11.99 -13.30 -12.88
N LYS A 180 11.00 -13.66 -13.70
CA LYS A 180 10.40 -12.75 -14.69
C LYS A 180 9.82 -11.50 -14.04
N VAL A 181 9.11 -11.64 -12.90
CA VAL A 181 8.55 -10.51 -12.14
C VAL A 181 9.67 -9.58 -11.66
N PHE A 182 10.72 -10.14 -11.05
CA PHE A 182 11.81 -9.32 -10.51
C PHE A 182 12.67 -8.68 -11.60
N GLU A 183 12.88 -9.32 -12.73
CA GLU A 183 13.54 -8.73 -13.90
C GLU A 183 12.74 -7.53 -14.45
N PHE A 184 11.42 -7.66 -14.50
CA PHE A 184 10.53 -6.57 -14.91
C PHE A 184 10.56 -5.39 -13.95
N VAL A 185 10.46 -5.65 -12.64
CA VAL A 185 10.44 -4.63 -11.58
C VAL A 185 11.79 -3.90 -11.50
N ARG A 186 12.90 -4.63 -11.60
CA ARG A 186 14.27 -4.08 -11.51
C ARG A 186 14.56 -2.97 -12.53
N SER A 187 13.91 -3.02 -13.69
CA SER A 187 14.14 -2.08 -14.80
C SER A 187 13.40 -0.74 -14.65
N ARG A 188 12.54 -0.57 -13.63
CA ARG A 188 11.67 0.61 -13.50
C ARG A 188 11.34 0.94 -12.04
N PRO A 189 11.32 2.23 -11.65
CA PRO A 189 10.85 2.62 -10.33
C PRO A 189 9.38 2.25 -10.14
N CYS A 190 9.07 1.53 -9.07
CA CYS A 190 7.71 1.09 -8.75
C CYS A 190 7.60 0.65 -7.29
N VAL A 191 6.37 0.49 -6.83
CA VAL A 191 6.05 -0.22 -5.59
C VAL A 191 5.64 -1.65 -5.93
N LEU A 192 6.35 -2.64 -5.41
CA LEU A 192 5.99 -4.06 -5.50
C LEU A 192 5.31 -4.47 -4.21
N PHE A 193 4.06 -4.87 -4.32
CA PHE A 193 3.22 -5.22 -3.19
C PHE A 193 2.93 -6.72 -3.11
N PHE A 194 3.21 -7.29 -1.96
CA PHE A 194 2.89 -8.66 -1.58
C PHE A 194 1.74 -8.63 -0.58
N ASP A 195 0.52 -8.95 -1.02
CA ASP A 195 -0.59 -9.14 -0.09
C ASP A 195 -0.53 -10.56 0.49
N GLU A 196 -1.03 -10.77 1.69
CA GLU A 196 -1.05 -12.07 2.35
C GLU A 196 0.32 -12.80 2.34
N PHE A 197 1.39 -12.06 2.66
CA PHE A 197 2.76 -12.58 2.64
C PHE A 197 2.98 -13.81 3.54
N ASP A 198 2.10 -14.04 4.51
CA ASP A 198 2.07 -15.22 5.37
C ASP A 198 1.68 -16.51 4.64
N THR A 199 1.04 -16.45 3.47
CA THR A 199 0.74 -17.64 2.67
C THR A 199 2.00 -18.39 2.28
N LEU A 200 3.10 -17.67 2.09
CA LEU A 200 4.43 -18.23 1.86
C LEU A 200 4.98 -19.05 3.05
N GLY A 201 4.35 -18.90 4.24
CA GLY A 201 4.73 -19.61 5.46
C GLY A 201 3.78 -20.75 5.87
N LYS A 202 2.53 -20.71 5.41
CA LYS A 202 1.47 -21.64 5.88
C LYS A 202 1.58 -23.07 5.37
N GLU A 203 2.21 -23.32 4.24
CA GLU A 203 2.34 -24.67 3.65
C GLU A 203 3.37 -25.56 4.37
N ARG A 204 3.64 -25.29 5.66
CA ARG A 204 4.61 -26.02 6.48
C ARG A 204 4.10 -27.37 7.06
N GLY A 205 2.86 -27.78 6.74
CA GLY A 205 2.21 -28.93 7.37
C GLY A 205 2.67 -30.31 6.87
N ASP A 206 3.09 -30.43 5.62
CA ASP A 206 3.48 -31.71 5.02
C ASP A 206 5.00 -31.88 4.96
N VAL A 207 5.48 -32.99 5.56
CA VAL A 207 6.90 -33.27 5.78
C VAL A 207 7.69 -33.44 4.45
N HIS A 208 7.02 -33.78 3.35
CA HIS A 208 7.64 -33.97 2.03
C HIS A 208 7.68 -32.72 1.15
N GLU A 209 6.73 -31.78 1.29
CA GLU A 209 6.71 -30.50 0.54
C GLU A 209 7.57 -29.39 1.18
N THR A 210 7.93 -29.56 2.45
CA THR A 210 8.63 -28.55 3.27
C THR A 210 9.98 -28.09 2.67
N GLY A 211 10.66 -28.94 1.92
CA GLY A 211 11.99 -28.63 1.34
C GLY A 211 11.93 -27.70 0.14
N GLU A 212 10.93 -27.86 -0.72
CA GLU A 212 10.82 -27.11 -1.97
C GLU A 212 10.25 -25.72 -1.76
N ILE A 213 9.25 -25.58 -0.89
CA ILE A 213 8.68 -24.27 -0.49
C ILE A 213 9.75 -23.41 0.18
N LYS A 214 10.56 -23.99 1.07
CA LYS A 214 11.71 -23.26 1.67
C LYS A 214 12.69 -22.76 0.63
N ARG A 215 12.93 -23.50 -0.46
CA ARG A 215 13.79 -23.06 -1.57
C ARG A 215 13.17 -21.88 -2.31
N VAL A 216 11.86 -21.93 -2.61
CA VAL A 216 11.14 -20.83 -3.27
C VAL A 216 11.16 -19.57 -2.41
N VAL A 217 10.84 -19.68 -1.12
CA VAL A 217 10.90 -18.56 -0.18
C VAL A 217 12.32 -17.99 -0.08
N SER A 218 13.34 -18.86 -0.01
CA SER A 218 14.73 -18.40 0.02
C SER A 218 15.14 -17.70 -1.28
N ALA A 219 14.70 -18.20 -2.43
CA ALA A 219 14.92 -17.57 -3.73
C ALA A 219 14.22 -16.21 -3.82
N LEU A 220 12.97 -16.11 -3.35
CA LEU A 220 12.23 -14.86 -3.26
C LEU A 220 12.96 -13.83 -2.41
N LEU A 221 13.42 -14.24 -1.22
CA LEU A 221 14.13 -13.35 -0.31
C LEU A 221 15.45 -12.84 -0.89
N LEU A 222 16.17 -13.68 -1.66
CA LEU A 222 17.36 -13.26 -2.40
C LEU A 222 17.01 -12.24 -3.50
N GLN A 223 15.93 -12.45 -4.24
CA GLN A 223 15.47 -11.48 -5.25
C GLN A 223 15.08 -10.14 -4.61
N ILE A 224 14.44 -10.17 -3.43
CA ILE A 224 14.13 -8.98 -2.65
C ILE A 224 15.41 -8.23 -2.25
N ASP A 225 16.44 -8.96 -1.83
CA ASP A 225 17.72 -8.36 -1.44
C ASP A 225 18.47 -7.71 -2.61
N ASP A 226 18.31 -8.26 -3.81
CA ASP A 226 18.99 -7.82 -5.03
C ASP A 226 18.28 -6.66 -5.75
N LEU A 227 17.08 -6.23 -5.29
CA LEU A 227 16.39 -5.12 -5.92
C LEU A 227 17.06 -3.78 -5.59
N PRO A 228 17.18 -2.90 -6.60
CA PRO A 228 17.66 -1.54 -6.40
C PRO A 228 16.76 -0.75 -5.42
N THR A 229 17.32 0.23 -4.74
CA THR A 229 16.61 1.03 -3.73
C THR A 229 15.55 1.97 -4.28
N HIS A 230 15.49 2.17 -5.59
CA HIS A 230 14.38 2.87 -6.25
C HIS A 230 13.10 2.03 -6.37
N ASN A 231 13.18 0.72 -6.11
CA ASN A 231 12.03 -0.16 -6.02
C ASN A 231 11.62 -0.27 -4.55
N ILE A 232 10.38 0.07 -4.26
CA ILE A 232 9.82 -0.05 -2.92
C ILE A 232 9.10 -1.39 -2.80
N ILE A 233 9.45 -2.16 -1.78
CA ILE A 233 8.82 -3.44 -1.50
C ILE A 233 7.95 -3.29 -0.27
N ILE A 234 6.68 -3.62 -0.40
CA ILE A 234 5.74 -3.61 0.70
C ILE A 234 5.11 -5.00 0.80
N ALA A 235 5.29 -5.67 1.93
CA ALA A 235 4.63 -6.93 2.25
C ALA A 235 3.54 -6.68 3.30
N ALA A 236 2.36 -7.25 3.10
CA ALA A 236 1.26 -7.21 4.06
C ALA A 236 0.97 -8.61 4.60
N THR A 237 0.71 -8.71 5.89
CA THR A 237 0.35 -9.98 6.55
C THR A 237 -0.72 -9.76 7.62
N ASN A 238 -1.60 -10.74 7.75
CA ASN A 238 -2.53 -10.83 8.87
C ASN A 238 -1.96 -11.67 10.04
N HIS A 239 -0.87 -12.42 9.78
CA HIS A 239 -0.29 -13.40 10.68
C HIS A 239 1.22 -13.18 10.81
N SER A 240 1.59 -12.15 11.58
CA SER A 240 3.01 -11.79 11.80
C SER A 240 3.83 -12.93 12.41
N GLU A 241 3.20 -13.78 13.22
CA GLU A 241 3.79 -14.95 13.87
C GLU A 241 4.19 -16.07 12.88
N LEU A 242 3.60 -16.09 11.68
CA LEU A 242 3.92 -17.08 10.64
C LEU A 242 5.11 -16.69 9.77
N ILE A 243 5.53 -15.44 9.82
CA ILE A 243 6.68 -14.96 9.03
C ILE A 243 7.99 -15.43 9.67
N ASP A 244 8.83 -16.08 8.89
CA ASP A 244 10.15 -16.51 9.33
C ASP A 244 11.02 -15.33 9.76
N ARG A 245 11.84 -15.55 10.80
CA ARG A 245 12.81 -14.56 11.31
C ARG A 245 13.78 -14.07 10.21
N ALA A 246 14.13 -14.92 9.26
CA ALA A 246 15.00 -14.55 8.15
C ALA A 246 14.31 -13.56 7.21
N ALA A 247 13.01 -13.72 6.94
CA ALA A 247 12.21 -12.77 6.17
C ALA A 247 12.05 -11.44 6.93
N TRP A 248 11.72 -11.49 8.24
CA TRP A 248 11.60 -10.30 9.07
C TRP A 248 12.83 -9.39 9.05
N ARG A 249 14.04 -9.99 9.08
CA ARG A 249 15.30 -9.23 9.08
C ARG A 249 15.55 -8.43 7.81
N ARG A 250 14.89 -8.78 6.71
CA ARG A 250 15.05 -8.10 5.42
C ARG A 250 14.22 -6.83 5.30
N PHE A 251 13.16 -6.72 6.11
CA PHE A 251 12.35 -5.51 6.15
C PHE A 251 12.92 -4.49 7.14
N GLN A 252 13.25 -3.32 6.60
CA GLN A 252 13.86 -2.22 7.36
C GLN A 252 12.82 -1.46 8.19
N LEU A 253 11.61 -1.33 7.66
CA LEU A 253 10.48 -0.70 8.34
C LEU A 253 9.40 -1.74 8.61
N ARG A 254 8.96 -1.81 9.88
CA ARG A 254 7.93 -2.75 10.35
C ARG A 254 6.84 -1.95 11.02
N LEU A 255 5.66 -1.98 10.42
CA LEU A 255 4.51 -1.20 10.87
C LEU A 255 3.37 -2.14 11.22
N GLU A 256 2.80 -1.94 12.39
CA GLU A 256 1.62 -2.68 12.83
C GLU A 256 0.39 -1.77 12.71
N LEU A 257 -0.61 -2.22 11.97
CA LEU A 257 -1.86 -1.52 11.77
C LEU A 257 -2.92 -2.15 12.66
N LEU A 258 -3.21 -1.47 13.76
CA LEU A 258 -4.21 -1.88 14.74
C LEU A 258 -5.60 -1.34 14.38
N PRO A 259 -6.67 -1.88 14.98
CA PRO A 259 -7.99 -1.26 14.94
C PRO A 259 -7.95 0.19 15.45
N PRO A 260 -8.91 1.03 15.05
CA PRO A 260 -8.95 2.44 15.45
C PRO A 260 -9.00 2.56 16.98
N SER A 261 -8.16 3.45 17.52
CA SER A 261 -8.26 3.92 18.90
C SER A 261 -9.55 4.72 19.11
N LEU A 262 -9.94 4.97 20.37
CA LEU A 262 -11.12 5.78 20.66
C LEU A 262 -11.03 7.18 20.04
N ASN A 263 -9.86 7.79 20.03
CA ASN A 263 -9.66 9.11 19.41
C ASN A 263 -9.85 9.06 17.89
N GLU A 264 -9.29 8.04 17.23
CA GLU A 264 -9.44 7.86 15.78
C GLU A 264 -10.89 7.54 15.41
N LEU A 265 -11.57 6.74 16.23
CA LEU A 265 -12.98 6.43 16.06
C LEU A 265 -13.85 7.69 16.21
N GLU A 266 -13.55 8.56 17.18
CA GLU A 266 -14.21 9.87 17.31
C GLU A 266 -14.02 10.73 16.06
N HIS A 267 -12.81 10.79 15.52
CA HIS A 267 -12.55 11.48 14.25
C HIS A 267 -13.34 10.89 13.08
N LEU A 268 -13.48 9.55 13.01
CA LEU A 268 -14.30 8.89 11.98
C LEU A 268 -15.79 9.28 12.10
N ILE A 269 -16.32 9.37 13.34
CA ILE A 269 -17.70 9.79 13.59
C ILE A 269 -17.89 11.23 13.15
N VAL A 270 -17.00 12.13 13.57
CA VAL A 270 -17.07 13.57 13.21
C VAL A 270 -16.93 13.78 11.70
N ASP A 271 -16.05 13.03 11.03
CA ASP A 271 -15.91 13.07 9.57
C ASP A 271 -17.22 12.61 8.88
N PHE A 272 -17.84 11.55 9.39
CA PHE A 272 -19.13 11.08 8.88
C PHE A 272 -20.23 12.12 9.04
N GLU A 273 -20.33 12.78 10.20
CA GLU A 273 -21.28 13.88 10.47
C GLU A 273 -21.07 15.05 9.52
N SER A 274 -19.83 15.49 9.37
CA SER A 274 -19.46 16.63 8.52
C SER A 274 -19.85 16.39 7.05
N LYS A 275 -19.61 15.18 6.55
CA LYS A 275 -19.95 14.78 5.17
C LYS A 275 -21.45 14.65 4.90
N ASN A 276 -22.26 14.45 5.94
CA ASN A 276 -23.71 14.25 5.78
C ASN A 276 -24.53 15.47 6.26
N GLY A 277 -23.91 16.43 6.94
CA GLY A 277 -24.55 17.67 7.39
C GLY A 277 -25.56 17.49 8.53
N GLU A 278 -25.49 16.37 9.25
CA GLU A 278 -26.32 16.08 10.43
C GLU A 278 -25.43 15.67 11.61
N GLN A 279 -25.73 16.19 12.80
CA GLN A 279 -25.01 15.83 14.02
C GLN A 279 -25.69 14.65 14.72
N LEU A 280 -24.86 13.76 15.26
CA LEU A 280 -25.27 12.58 16.03
C LEU A 280 -25.24 12.86 17.54
N GLU A 281 -25.66 14.08 17.93
CA GLU A 281 -25.64 14.50 19.34
C GLU A 281 -26.35 13.49 20.25
N GLY A 282 -25.70 13.19 21.38
CA GLY A 282 -26.22 12.29 22.42
C GLY A 282 -26.07 10.79 22.13
N ILE A 283 -25.50 10.38 20.98
CA ILE A 283 -25.18 8.98 20.69
C ILE A 283 -23.69 8.71 20.42
N HIS A 284 -22.83 9.74 20.48
CA HIS A 284 -21.38 9.58 20.29
C HIS A 284 -20.77 8.55 21.23
N GLU A 285 -21.09 8.65 22.52
CA GLU A 285 -20.57 7.70 23.53
C GLU A 285 -21.05 6.27 23.25
N ILE A 286 -22.29 6.11 22.79
CA ILE A 286 -22.84 4.80 22.41
C ILE A 286 -22.10 4.25 21.19
N LEU A 287 -21.85 5.10 20.16
CA LEU A 287 -21.09 4.72 18.98
C LEU A 287 -19.65 4.33 19.33
N LEU A 288 -18.96 5.14 20.14
CA LEU A 288 -17.60 4.85 20.58
C LEU A 288 -17.52 3.49 21.30
N ASN A 289 -18.46 3.24 22.22
CA ASN A 289 -18.49 1.97 22.96
C ASN A 289 -18.82 0.75 22.08
N ARG A 290 -19.76 0.90 21.14
CA ARG A 290 -20.24 -0.21 20.30
C ARG A 290 -19.32 -0.54 19.14
N LEU A 291 -18.63 0.47 18.57
CA LEU A 291 -17.71 0.31 17.46
C LEU A 291 -16.26 0.08 17.91
N SER A 292 -15.98 0.23 19.21
CA SER A 292 -14.65 -0.02 19.78
C SER A 292 -14.20 -1.46 19.52
N GLY A 293 -12.95 -1.61 19.04
CA GLY A 293 -12.35 -2.91 18.71
C GLY A 293 -12.72 -3.45 17.31
N MET A 294 -13.60 -2.76 16.58
CA MET A 294 -13.90 -3.09 15.18
C MET A 294 -12.78 -2.61 14.27
N SER A 295 -12.57 -3.31 13.14
CA SER A 295 -11.62 -2.84 12.13
C SER A 295 -12.11 -1.55 11.44
N TYR A 296 -11.18 -0.78 10.84
CA TYR A 296 -11.55 0.40 10.04
C TYR A 296 -12.56 0.06 8.92
N ALA A 297 -12.40 -1.10 8.28
CA ALA A 297 -13.32 -1.55 7.23
C ALA A 297 -14.73 -1.84 7.78
N ASP A 298 -14.83 -2.42 8.97
CA ASP A 298 -16.12 -2.69 9.59
C ASP A 298 -16.82 -1.40 10.02
N VAL A 299 -16.08 -0.44 10.58
CA VAL A 299 -16.59 0.88 10.94
C VAL A 299 -17.05 1.65 9.70
N GLU A 300 -16.25 1.66 8.64
CA GLU A 300 -16.62 2.28 7.37
C GLU A 300 -17.86 1.64 6.76
N GLN A 301 -17.92 0.31 6.74
CA GLN A 301 -19.08 -0.43 6.26
C GLN A 301 -20.34 -0.11 7.07
N PHE A 302 -20.23 0.02 8.38
CA PHE A 302 -21.33 0.46 9.23
C PHE A 302 -21.86 1.83 8.81
N PHE A 303 -21.00 2.82 8.66
CA PHE A 303 -21.40 4.15 8.22
C PHE A 303 -21.96 4.19 6.80
N LEU A 304 -21.43 3.37 5.90
CA LEU A 304 -21.97 3.22 4.55
C LEU A 304 -23.38 2.61 4.59
N ASP A 305 -23.63 1.64 5.43
CA ASP A 305 -24.95 1.03 5.59
C ASP A 305 -25.96 2.02 6.18
N VAL A 306 -25.56 2.82 7.15
CA VAL A 306 -26.36 3.93 7.69
C VAL A 306 -26.72 4.92 6.57
N LYS A 307 -25.72 5.35 5.82
CA LYS A 307 -25.88 6.31 4.72
C LYS A 307 -26.81 5.79 3.62
N ARG A 308 -26.67 4.52 3.21
CA ARG A 308 -27.57 3.89 2.22
C ARG A 308 -29.03 3.96 2.68
N VAL A 309 -29.32 3.58 3.93
CA VAL A 309 -30.69 3.62 4.46
C VAL A 309 -31.22 5.04 4.52
N TRP A 310 -30.40 6.00 4.98
CA TRP A 310 -30.78 7.40 5.08
C TRP A 310 -31.14 8.01 3.71
N ILE A 311 -30.33 7.72 2.68
CA ILE A 311 -30.58 8.19 1.31
C ILE A 311 -31.87 7.55 0.74
N VAL A 312 -32.01 6.22 0.85
CA VAL A 312 -33.16 5.49 0.24
C VAL A 312 -34.48 5.89 0.90
N ARG A 313 -34.49 6.16 2.19
CA ARG A 313 -35.71 6.58 2.92
C ARG A 313 -36.04 8.07 2.78
N GLY A 314 -35.27 8.83 1.96
CA GLY A 314 -35.58 10.22 1.63
C GLY A 314 -35.58 11.16 2.82
N LYS A 315 -34.74 10.92 3.84
CA LYS A 315 -34.63 11.72 5.07
C LYS A 315 -35.93 11.75 5.92
N SER A 316 -36.83 10.77 5.73
CA SER A 316 -38.09 10.67 6.50
C SER A 316 -37.88 10.27 7.97
N ARG A 317 -36.70 9.75 8.31
CA ARG A 317 -36.23 9.48 9.69
C ARG A 317 -34.96 10.25 9.97
N SER A 318 -34.74 10.58 11.23
CA SER A 318 -33.49 11.22 11.65
C SER A 318 -32.31 10.24 11.43
N LEU A 319 -31.14 10.78 11.14
CA LEU A 319 -29.92 9.98 11.02
C LEU A 319 -29.68 9.18 12.31
N ARG A 320 -29.97 9.78 13.45
CA ARG A 320 -29.87 9.17 14.77
C ARG A 320 -30.69 7.85 14.88
N GLU A 321 -31.97 7.89 14.53
CA GLU A 321 -32.83 6.69 14.59
C GLU A 321 -32.32 5.54 13.71
N ILE A 322 -31.74 5.89 12.56
CA ILE A 322 -31.17 4.93 11.64
C ILE A 322 -29.91 4.32 12.25
N VAL A 323 -29.04 5.13 12.86
CA VAL A 323 -27.83 4.67 13.55
C VAL A 323 -28.20 3.72 14.70
N GLU A 324 -29.15 4.09 15.58
CA GLU A 324 -29.61 3.24 16.68
C GLU A 324 -30.12 1.88 16.16
N THR A 325 -30.96 1.90 15.14
CA THR A 325 -31.48 0.65 14.52
C THR A 325 -30.36 -0.22 13.93
N ARG A 326 -29.32 0.39 13.35
CA ARG A 326 -28.20 -0.34 12.77
C ARG A 326 -27.25 -0.89 13.83
N LEU A 327 -27.06 -0.18 14.93
CA LEU A 327 -26.30 -0.69 16.09
C LEU A 327 -26.95 -1.95 16.67
N ASP A 328 -28.27 -1.96 16.84
CA ASP A 328 -28.98 -3.14 17.31
C ASP A 328 -28.85 -4.33 16.35
N SER A 329 -28.83 -4.06 15.04
CA SER A 329 -28.62 -5.10 14.02
C SER A 329 -27.18 -5.65 14.04
N LEU A 330 -26.18 -4.83 14.37
CA LEU A 330 -24.79 -5.26 14.55
C LEU A 330 -24.67 -6.24 15.72
N ASP A 331 -25.25 -5.91 16.86
CA ASP A 331 -25.20 -6.78 18.05
C ASP A 331 -25.79 -8.18 17.78
N GLN A 332 -26.84 -8.26 16.97
CA GLN A 332 -27.42 -9.54 16.57
C GLN A 332 -26.42 -10.34 15.70
N ARG A 333 -25.72 -9.70 14.77
CA ARG A 333 -24.72 -10.36 13.91
C ARG A 333 -23.52 -10.85 14.73
N PHE A 334 -23.03 -10.06 15.68
CA PHE A 334 -21.92 -10.47 16.56
C PHE A 334 -22.32 -11.64 17.48
N LYS A 335 -23.54 -11.64 18.05
CA LYS A 335 -24.02 -12.76 18.84
C LYS A 335 -24.13 -14.06 18.04
N ILE A 336 -24.55 -13.98 16.78
CA ILE A 336 -24.62 -15.14 15.87
C ILE A 336 -23.20 -15.66 15.59
N LYS A 337 -22.22 -14.78 15.33
CA LYS A 337 -20.86 -15.17 15.04
C LYS A 337 -20.17 -15.84 16.22
N ILE A 338 -20.31 -15.31 17.44
CA ILE A 338 -19.77 -15.92 18.67
C ILE A 338 -20.38 -17.29 18.91
N ASN A 339 -21.67 -17.46 18.64
CA ASN A 339 -22.34 -18.74 18.81
C ASN A 339 -21.91 -19.78 17.75
N SER A 340 -21.64 -19.37 16.51
CA SER A 340 -21.13 -20.27 15.48
C SER A 340 -19.70 -20.74 15.81
N GLU A 341 -18.82 -19.83 16.23
CA GLU A 341 -17.45 -20.17 16.63
C GLU A 341 -17.39 -21.11 17.86
N LYS A 342 -18.26 -20.90 18.84
CA LYS A 342 -18.38 -21.82 19.98
C LYS A 342 -18.88 -23.21 19.58
N ASN A 343 -19.79 -23.30 18.61
CA ASN A 343 -20.30 -24.57 18.12
C ASN A 343 -19.26 -25.32 17.28
N GLU A 344 -18.44 -24.64 16.51
CA GLU A 344 -17.32 -25.25 15.77
C GLU A 344 -16.22 -25.75 16.69
N GLN A 345 -15.86 -25.01 17.74
CA GLN A 345 -14.89 -25.45 18.74
C GLN A 345 -15.39 -26.63 19.56
N SER A 346 -16.68 -26.70 19.90
CA SER A 346 -17.27 -27.86 20.60
C SER A 346 -17.40 -29.07 19.70
N SER A 347 -17.60 -28.93 18.40
CA SER A 347 -17.63 -30.05 17.46
C SER A 347 -16.25 -30.67 17.22
N VAL A 348 -15.19 -29.85 17.22
CA VAL A 348 -13.80 -30.31 17.10
C VAL A 348 -13.33 -31.01 18.40
N ALA A 349 -13.73 -30.53 19.56
CA ALA A 349 -13.42 -31.17 20.85
C ALA A 349 -14.12 -32.53 21.04
N GLY A 350 -15.35 -32.66 20.53
CA GLY A 350 -16.10 -33.91 20.60
C GLY A 350 -15.60 -35.04 19.68
N VAL A 351 -14.85 -34.70 18.61
CA VAL A 351 -14.22 -35.70 17.73
C VAL A 351 -12.91 -36.24 18.32
N ALA A 352 -12.23 -35.46 19.16
CA ALA A 352 -10.98 -35.88 19.81
C ALA A 352 -11.18 -36.87 20.98
N GLU A 353 -12.37 -36.92 21.61
CA GLU A 353 -12.67 -37.84 22.72
C GLU A 353 -13.29 -39.19 22.25
N GLY A 354 -13.65 -39.32 20.97
CA GLY A 354 -14.29 -40.53 20.43
C GLY A 354 -13.34 -41.68 20.07
N ASP A 355 -12.04 -41.43 19.92
CA ASP A 355 -11.08 -42.43 19.41
C ASP A 355 -10.23 -43.14 20.49
N THR A 356 -10.50 -42.92 21.78
CA THR A 356 -9.72 -43.59 22.86
C THR A 356 -10.43 -44.73 23.54
N ASN A 357 -11.60 -45.24 23.05
CA ASN A 357 -12.36 -46.30 23.72
C ASN A 357 -12.68 -47.51 22.82
N SER A 358 -11.69 -47.97 22.03
CA SER A 358 -11.76 -49.30 21.38
C SER A 358 -10.34 -49.84 21.12
N ALA A 359 -9.78 -50.45 22.14
CA ALA A 359 -8.72 -51.46 22.04
C ALA A 359 -8.84 -52.44 23.21
#